data_fa315c29f12b3c6ba9340d46e7631f86
#
_entry.id   fa315c29f12b3c6ba9340d46e7631f86
#
_cell.length_a   1.000
_cell.length_b   1.000
_cell.length_c   1.000
_cell.angle_alpha   90.00
_cell.angle_beta   90.00
_cell.angle_gamma   90.00
#
_symmetry.space_group_name_H-M   'P 1'
#
loop_
_entity.id
_entity.type
_entity.pdbx_description
1 polymer ?
#
loop_
_entity_poly.entity_id
_entity_poly.type
_entity_poly.pdbx_seq_one_letter_code
_entity_poly.pdbx_strand_id
1 'polypeptide(L)'
;MATRLVQIAMNAQDDAALGRFWARALGWAMSSEGPGVTNLEPVGFTYPSPTAVCIDILAVPEPKTVKNRVHVDLATTSAAHQADLVARLRDLGATPADVGQGDDVNWVVLADPEGNEFCVLTPR
;
A
#
# COMPACT_ATOMS: atom_id res chain seq x y z
N MET A 1 3.19 -15.25 -25.61
CA MET A 1 3.71 -14.69 -24.35
C MET A 1 2.59 -14.39 -23.38
N ALA A 2 2.80 -14.72 -22.13
CA ALA A 2 1.82 -14.39 -21.10
C ALA A 2 1.88 -12.89 -20.76
N THR A 3 0.72 -12.29 -20.54
CA THR A 3 0.60 -10.94 -20.00
C THR A 3 0.91 -10.98 -18.51
N ARG A 4 1.65 -9.99 -18.00
CA ARG A 4 2.01 -9.86 -16.58
C ARG A 4 1.64 -8.49 -16.06
N LEU A 5 1.20 -8.47 -14.82
CA LEU A 5 1.11 -7.24 -14.06
C LEU A 5 2.51 -6.89 -13.54
N VAL A 6 3.02 -5.70 -13.88
CA VAL A 6 4.37 -5.28 -13.45
C VAL A 6 4.34 -4.07 -12.55
N GLN A 7 3.30 -3.26 -12.60
CA GLN A 7 3.26 -2.01 -11.89
C GLN A 7 1.82 -1.63 -11.53
N ILE A 8 1.66 -1.04 -10.34
CA ILE A 8 0.41 -0.43 -9.89
C ILE A 8 0.70 1.05 -9.69
N ALA A 9 -0.19 1.92 -10.14
CA ALA A 9 -0.08 3.35 -9.92
C ALA A 9 -1.15 3.80 -8.91
N MET A 10 -0.74 4.64 -7.96
CA MET A 10 -1.62 5.28 -6.98
C MET A 10 -1.55 6.78 -7.13
N ASN A 11 -2.68 7.46 -7.03
CA ASN A 11 -2.71 8.92 -6.97
C ASN A 11 -2.60 9.40 -5.52
N ALA A 12 -1.94 10.54 -5.33
CA ALA A 12 -1.79 11.17 -4.03
C ALA A 12 -1.66 12.67 -4.20
N GLN A 13 -2.08 13.45 -3.21
CA GLN A 13 -1.79 14.88 -3.22
C GLN A 13 -0.31 15.14 -2.92
N ASP A 14 0.30 14.32 -2.05
CA ASP A 14 1.72 14.37 -1.72
C ASP A 14 2.35 13.01 -2.02
N ASP A 15 2.87 12.85 -3.23
CA ASP A 15 3.44 11.59 -3.69
C ASP A 15 4.63 11.15 -2.86
N ALA A 16 5.50 12.07 -2.46
CA ALA A 16 6.68 11.73 -1.66
C ALA A 16 6.30 11.27 -0.25
N ALA A 17 5.33 11.93 0.39
CA ALA A 17 4.89 11.55 1.74
C ALA A 17 4.21 10.18 1.73
N LEU A 18 3.32 9.93 0.75
CA LEU A 18 2.68 8.62 0.62
C LEU A 18 3.71 7.56 0.28
N GLY A 19 4.69 7.89 -0.56
CA GLY A 19 5.79 6.98 -0.89
C GLY A 19 6.60 6.58 0.34
N ARG A 20 6.91 7.51 1.24
CA ARG A 20 7.62 7.19 2.49
C ARG A 20 6.81 6.24 3.38
N PHE A 21 5.50 6.44 3.48
CA PHE A 21 4.64 5.53 4.24
C PHE A 21 4.74 4.11 3.69
N TRP A 22 4.48 3.94 2.40
CA TRP A 22 4.45 2.60 1.80
C TRP A 22 5.84 1.96 1.71
N ALA A 23 6.90 2.75 1.49
CA ALA A 23 8.27 2.23 1.52
C ALA A 23 8.60 1.62 2.89
N ARG A 24 8.23 2.32 3.96
CA ARG A 24 8.44 1.81 5.33
C ARG A 24 7.53 0.65 5.66
N ALA A 25 6.27 0.70 5.23
CA ALA A 25 5.30 -0.38 5.46
C ALA A 25 5.74 -1.68 4.80
N LEU A 26 6.26 -1.60 3.58
CA LEU A 26 6.64 -2.77 2.79
C LEU A 26 8.11 -3.15 2.91
N GLY A 27 8.96 -2.27 3.45
CA GLY A 27 10.40 -2.47 3.45
C GLY A 27 11.00 -2.35 2.04
N TRP A 28 10.42 -1.51 1.20
CA TRP A 28 10.82 -1.34 -0.20
C TRP A 28 11.71 -0.12 -0.38
N ALA A 29 12.47 -0.11 -1.48
CA ALA A 29 13.25 1.03 -1.90
C ALA A 29 12.34 2.09 -2.52
N MET A 30 12.72 3.36 -2.34
CA MET A 30 11.97 4.51 -2.86
C MET A 30 12.90 5.40 -3.68
N SER A 31 12.41 5.89 -4.82
CA SER A 31 13.13 6.84 -5.65
C SER A 31 12.20 7.89 -6.23
N SER A 32 12.74 9.08 -6.51
CA SER A 32 12.01 10.12 -7.26
C SER A 32 12.27 9.90 -8.75
N GLU A 33 11.18 9.78 -9.52
CA GLU A 33 11.26 9.57 -10.97
C GLU A 33 10.96 10.87 -11.75
N GLY A 34 11.05 12.00 -11.07
CA GLY A 34 10.78 13.32 -11.61
C GLY A 34 9.75 14.05 -10.76
N PRO A 35 9.37 15.30 -11.12
CA PRO A 35 8.37 16.04 -10.36
C PRO A 35 7.05 15.31 -10.32
N GLY A 36 6.52 15.09 -9.09
CA GLY A 36 5.21 14.47 -8.89
C GLY A 36 5.16 12.97 -9.13
N VAL A 37 6.29 12.28 -9.23
CA VAL A 37 6.34 10.82 -9.42
C VAL A 37 7.32 10.21 -8.44
N THR A 38 6.84 9.34 -7.56
CA THR A 38 7.64 8.57 -6.61
C THR A 38 7.46 7.09 -6.92
N ASN A 39 8.58 6.39 -7.14
CA ASN A 39 8.58 4.94 -7.40
C ASN A 39 8.94 4.19 -6.14
N LEU A 40 8.24 3.08 -5.92
CA LEU A 40 8.51 2.12 -4.85
C LEU A 40 8.72 0.75 -5.47
N GLU A 41 9.79 0.07 -5.07
CA GLU A 41 10.05 -1.26 -5.59
C GLU A 41 10.72 -2.16 -4.55
N PRO A 42 10.45 -3.47 -4.58
CA PRO A 42 11.16 -4.41 -3.72
C PRO A 42 12.67 -4.27 -3.88
N VAL A 43 13.42 -4.49 -2.81
CA VAL A 43 14.89 -4.47 -2.88
C VAL A 43 15.36 -5.51 -3.88
N GLY A 44 16.24 -5.11 -4.81
CA GLY A 44 16.72 -5.99 -5.87
C GLY A 44 15.79 -6.11 -7.07
N PHE A 45 14.71 -5.32 -7.11
CA PHE A 45 13.79 -5.31 -8.25
C PHE A 45 14.49 -4.80 -9.50
N THR A 46 14.21 -5.46 -10.63
CA THR A 46 14.63 -5.01 -11.96
C THR A 46 13.40 -4.95 -12.85
N TYR A 47 13.17 -3.81 -13.47
CA TYR A 47 12.02 -3.63 -14.36
C TYR A 47 12.35 -4.15 -15.77
N PRO A 48 11.46 -4.96 -16.38
CA PRO A 48 10.30 -5.60 -15.78
C PRO A 48 10.70 -6.87 -15.01
N SER A 49 10.11 -7.04 -13.81
CA SER A 49 10.38 -8.23 -13.00
C SER A 49 9.48 -9.40 -13.42
N PRO A 50 9.98 -10.63 -13.45
CA PRO A 50 9.15 -11.80 -13.74
C PRO A 50 8.26 -12.23 -12.58
N THR A 51 8.54 -11.78 -11.34
CA THR A 51 7.89 -12.31 -10.13
C THR A 51 7.34 -11.25 -9.19
N ALA A 52 7.62 -9.97 -9.41
CA ALA A 52 7.24 -8.91 -8.50
C ALA A 52 6.64 -7.72 -9.26
N VAL A 53 5.92 -6.88 -8.54
CA VAL A 53 5.39 -5.61 -9.05
C VAL A 53 6.08 -4.46 -8.33
N CYS A 54 6.13 -3.29 -8.97
CA CYS A 54 6.48 -2.03 -8.34
C CYS A 54 5.24 -1.13 -8.21
N ILE A 55 5.38 -0.05 -7.49
CA ILE A 55 4.32 0.94 -7.29
C ILE A 55 4.85 2.31 -7.66
N ASP A 56 4.13 3.02 -8.53
CA ASP A 56 4.35 4.45 -8.77
C ASP A 56 3.28 5.24 -8.04
N ILE A 57 3.69 6.32 -7.37
CA ILE A 57 2.78 7.27 -6.76
C ILE A 57 2.83 8.56 -7.55
N LEU A 58 1.69 8.98 -8.06
CA LEU A 58 1.54 10.10 -8.97
C LEU A 58 0.83 11.25 -8.26
N ALA A 59 1.44 12.43 -8.25
CA ALA A 59 0.85 13.61 -7.64
C ALA A 59 -0.36 14.08 -8.44
N VAL A 60 -1.47 14.31 -7.73
CA VAL A 60 -2.70 14.86 -8.29
C VAL A 60 -3.21 15.96 -7.36
N PRO A 61 -3.93 16.98 -7.88
CA PRO A 61 -4.40 18.07 -7.02
C PRO A 61 -5.58 17.69 -6.13
N GLU A 62 -6.40 16.74 -6.55
CA GLU A 62 -7.62 16.38 -5.82
C GLU A 62 -7.36 15.33 -4.73
N PRO A 63 -8.01 15.47 -3.55
CA PRO A 63 -7.97 14.44 -2.53
C PRO A 63 -8.85 13.25 -2.91
N LYS A 64 -8.60 12.11 -2.28
CA LYS A 64 -9.52 10.97 -2.34
C LYS A 64 -10.79 11.30 -1.57
N THR A 65 -11.96 11.15 -2.19
CA THR A 65 -13.25 11.48 -1.57
C THR A 65 -14.22 10.30 -1.48
N VAL A 66 -14.00 9.25 -2.27
CA VAL A 66 -14.86 8.07 -2.27
C VAL A 66 -14.02 6.82 -2.01
N LYS A 67 -14.69 5.74 -1.59
CA LYS A 67 -14.04 4.45 -1.37
C LYS A 67 -13.37 3.97 -2.65
N ASN A 68 -12.13 3.49 -2.54
CA ASN A 68 -11.41 2.92 -3.68
C ASN A 68 -12.07 1.63 -4.14
N ARG A 69 -12.10 1.41 -5.44
CA ARG A 69 -12.63 0.18 -6.03
C ARG A 69 -11.59 -0.94 -6.07
N VAL A 70 -10.33 -0.60 -5.90
CA VAL A 70 -9.20 -1.54 -5.78
C VAL A 70 -8.45 -1.18 -4.52
N HIS A 71 -8.14 -2.18 -3.70
CA HIS A 71 -7.28 -2.00 -2.53
C HIS A 71 -6.26 -3.12 -2.47
N VAL A 72 -5.15 -2.86 -1.78
CA VAL A 72 -4.11 -3.86 -1.59
C VAL A 72 -4.35 -4.62 -0.30
N ASP A 73 -3.90 -5.88 -0.28
CA ASP A 73 -3.94 -6.73 0.90
C ASP A 73 -2.52 -7.12 1.29
N LEU A 74 -2.21 -6.95 2.57
CA LEU A 74 -0.90 -7.32 3.12
C LEU A 74 -1.01 -8.67 3.80
N ALA A 75 -0.07 -9.57 3.49
CA ALA A 75 -0.03 -10.90 4.06
C ALA A 75 0.66 -10.89 5.43
N THR A 76 0.24 -11.79 6.30
CA THR A 76 0.92 -12.03 7.58
C THR A 76 1.12 -13.52 7.80
N THR A 77 2.01 -13.88 8.73
CA THR A 77 2.39 -15.27 9.00
C THR A 77 1.72 -15.84 10.24
N SER A 78 1.09 -15.01 11.07
CA SER A 78 0.41 -15.42 12.30
C SER A 78 -0.51 -14.31 12.78
N ALA A 79 -1.39 -14.61 13.73
CA ALA A 79 -2.22 -13.60 14.39
C ALA A 79 -1.36 -12.58 15.16
N ALA A 80 -0.27 -13.02 15.80
CA ALA A 80 0.65 -12.12 16.47
C ALA A 80 1.36 -11.20 15.48
N HIS A 81 1.78 -11.71 14.32
CA HIS A 81 2.36 -10.89 13.26
C HIS A 81 1.35 -9.85 12.76
N GLN A 82 0.10 -10.24 12.57
CA GLN A 82 -0.96 -9.29 12.16
C GLN A 82 -1.10 -8.15 13.16
N ALA A 83 -1.18 -8.47 14.45
CA ALA A 83 -1.32 -7.45 15.50
C ALA A 83 -0.13 -6.49 15.53
N ASP A 84 1.09 -7.02 15.44
CA ASP A 84 2.32 -6.22 15.43
C ASP A 84 2.38 -5.33 14.19
N LEU A 85 2.02 -5.87 13.02
CA LEU A 85 2.01 -5.11 11.78
C LEU A 85 0.98 -3.98 11.82
N VAL A 86 -0.23 -4.24 12.31
CA VAL A 86 -1.26 -3.20 12.45
C VAL A 86 -0.76 -2.07 13.36
N ALA A 87 -0.15 -2.42 14.50
CA ALA A 87 0.40 -1.41 15.41
C ALA A 87 1.49 -0.56 14.72
N ARG A 88 2.40 -1.19 14.00
CA ARG A 88 3.46 -0.50 13.26
C ARG A 88 2.89 0.41 12.17
N LEU A 89 1.92 -0.07 11.40
CA LEU A 89 1.31 0.73 10.33
C LEU A 89 0.59 1.96 10.90
N ARG A 90 -0.07 1.82 12.03
CA ARG A 90 -0.71 2.96 12.71
C ARG A 90 0.34 3.96 13.20
N ASP A 91 1.46 3.50 13.73
CA ASP A 91 2.57 4.39 14.11
C ASP A 91 3.14 5.14 12.92
N LEU A 92 3.13 4.54 11.73
CA LEU A 92 3.59 5.17 10.50
C LEU A 92 2.58 6.17 9.92
N GLY A 93 1.32 6.16 10.39
CA GLY A 93 0.31 7.12 9.95
C GLY A 93 -0.99 6.52 9.41
N ALA A 94 -1.13 5.20 9.40
CA ALA A 94 -2.39 4.58 9.01
C ALA A 94 -3.46 4.78 10.08
N THR A 95 -4.71 4.84 9.66
CA THR A 95 -5.88 4.99 10.54
C THR A 95 -6.87 3.86 10.31
N PRO A 96 -7.70 3.50 11.32
CA PRO A 96 -8.76 2.52 11.10
C PRO A 96 -9.74 2.97 10.03
N ALA A 97 -10.24 2.03 9.23
CA ALA A 97 -11.20 2.30 8.17
C ALA A 97 -12.34 1.29 8.21
N ASP A 98 -13.52 1.75 7.82
CA ASP A 98 -14.72 0.92 7.69
C ASP A 98 -15.13 0.89 6.23
N VAL A 99 -15.15 -0.32 5.65
CA VAL A 99 -15.60 -0.57 4.28
C VAL A 99 -16.84 -1.48 4.26
N GLY A 100 -17.52 -1.60 5.42
CA GLY A 100 -18.69 -2.45 5.57
C GLY A 100 -18.35 -3.89 5.96
N GLN A 101 -17.14 -4.16 6.49
CA GLN A 101 -16.66 -5.51 6.75
C GLN A 101 -17.35 -6.22 7.92
N GLY A 102 -18.01 -5.48 8.82
CA GLY A 102 -18.61 -6.08 10.02
C GLY A 102 -17.58 -6.41 11.10
N ASP A 103 -18.05 -7.02 12.21
CA ASP A 103 -17.21 -7.29 13.38
C ASP A 103 -16.66 -8.72 13.42
N ASP A 104 -17.16 -9.61 12.56
CA ASP A 104 -16.86 -11.04 12.59
C ASP A 104 -15.79 -11.47 11.59
N VAL A 105 -15.15 -10.54 10.93
CA VAL A 105 -14.06 -10.82 9.98
C VAL A 105 -12.72 -10.88 10.71
N ASN A 106 -11.76 -11.61 10.14
CA ASN A 106 -10.43 -11.76 10.72
C ASN A 106 -9.35 -10.87 10.08
N TRP A 107 -9.68 -10.13 9.03
CA TRP A 107 -8.77 -9.13 8.48
C TRP A 107 -9.02 -7.77 9.11
N VAL A 108 -8.01 -6.93 9.07
CA VAL A 108 -8.08 -5.56 9.60
C VAL A 108 -8.03 -4.58 8.43
N VAL A 109 -8.95 -3.62 8.39
CA VAL A 109 -8.99 -2.59 7.36
C VAL A 109 -8.43 -1.30 7.92
N LEU A 110 -7.45 -0.73 7.22
CA LEU A 110 -6.82 0.54 7.55
C LEU A 110 -6.89 1.47 6.34
N ALA A 111 -6.66 2.75 6.58
CA ALA A 111 -6.45 3.74 5.53
C ALA A 111 -5.01 4.27 5.63
N ASP A 112 -4.36 4.47 4.49
CA ASP A 112 -3.05 5.12 4.44
C ASP A 112 -3.19 6.64 4.66
N PRO A 113 -2.09 7.41 4.73
CA PRO A 113 -2.16 8.85 4.98
C PRO A 113 -2.96 9.66 3.96
N GLU A 114 -3.21 9.13 2.77
CA GLU A 114 -4.05 9.77 1.74
C GLU A 114 -5.49 9.26 1.77
N GLY A 115 -5.82 8.35 2.70
CA GLY A 115 -7.15 7.78 2.83
C GLY A 115 -7.40 6.54 2.00
N ASN A 116 -6.39 5.95 1.35
CA ASN A 116 -6.58 4.72 0.59
C ASN A 116 -6.78 3.54 1.54
N GLU A 117 -7.90 2.83 1.37
CA GLU A 117 -8.22 1.65 2.18
C GLU A 117 -7.34 0.47 1.76
N PHE A 118 -6.83 -0.27 2.74
CA PHE A 118 -6.10 -1.50 2.51
C PHE A 118 -6.36 -2.48 3.67
N CYS A 119 -6.05 -3.74 3.46
CA CYS A 119 -6.32 -4.78 4.45
C CYS A 119 -5.02 -5.43 4.92
N VAL A 120 -5.01 -5.80 6.19
CA VAL A 120 -3.99 -6.66 6.78
C VAL A 120 -4.65 -8.01 7.04
N LEU A 121 -4.21 -9.02 6.32
CA LEU A 121 -4.85 -10.34 6.32
C LEU A 121 -4.28 -11.24 7.42
N THR A 122 -4.99 -12.31 7.72
CA THR A 122 -4.45 -13.45 8.48
C THR A 122 -3.89 -14.48 7.52
N PRO A 123 -3.06 -15.43 7.99
CA PRO A 123 -2.64 -16.57 7.16
C PRO A 123 -3.84 -17.37 6.66
N ARG A 124 -3.70 -17.92 5.48
CA ARG A 124 -4.68 -18.84 4.89
C ARG A 124 -4.33 -20.28 5.16
#